data_ae072ec961ba12025dc99fad14ebc637
#
_entry.id   ae072ec961ba12025dc99fad14ebc637
#
_cell.length_a   1.000
_cell.length_b   1.000
_cell.length_c   1.000
_cell.angle_alpha   90.00
_cell.angle_beta   90.00
_cell.angle_gamma   90.00
#
_symmetry.space_group_name_H-M   'P 1'
#
loop_
_entity.id
_entity.type
_entity.pdbx_description
1 polymer ?
#
loop_
_entity_poly.entity_id
_entity_poly.type
_entity_poly.pdbx_seq_one_letter_code
_entity_poly.pdbx_strand_id
1 'polypeptide(L)'
;SPMSAEASVVRSYIDWMVSVPWSKRSKVKHDLKNAAAILNEDHYGLDEVKDRILEYLAVQKRVRKVKGPVLCLVGPPGVGKTSLGESIARSTNRKFVRMALGGVRDEAEIRGHRRTYIGSMPGKLLQKMAKAGVKNPLFLLDEIDKMGMDHRGDPASAMLEVLDPEQNGEFLDHYLDLRVDLSKVLFVCTANQLDSIPGPLLDRMEVLRLS
;
A
#
# COMPACT_ATOMS: atom_id res chain seq x y z
N SER A 1 -7.46 -5.74 -37.39
CA SER A 1 -7.02 -4.39 -37.71
C SER A 1 -6.38 -3.73 -36.49
N PRO A 2 -5.20 -3.06 -36.62
CA PRO A 2 -4.61 -2.33 -35.51
C PRO A 2 -5.45 -1.14 -35.05
N MET A 3 -6.44 -0.75 -35.81
CA MET A 3 -7.39 0.32 -35.46
C MET A 3 -8.66 -0.18 -34.80
N SER A 4 -8.82 -1.47 -34.64
CA SER A 4 -10.04 -2.04 -34.05
C SER A 4 -10.06 -1.85 -32.52
N ALA A 5 -11.26 -1.85 -31.94
CA ALA A 5 -11.46 -1.83 -30.51
C ALA A 5 -10.77 -3.02 -29.82
N GLU A 6 -10.84 -4.18 -30.43
CA GLU A 6 -10.21 -5.41 -29.92
C GLU A 6 -8.68 -5.26 -29.86
N ALA A 7 -8.05 -4.70 -30.89
CA ALA A 7 -6.62 -4.45 -30.90
C ALA A 7 -6.21 -3.47 -29.80
N SER A 8 -7.02 -2.42 -29.54
CA SER A 8 -6.78 -1.47 -28.47
C SER A 8 -6.85 -2.12 -27.10
N VAL A 9 -7.82 -3.01 -26.87
CA VAL A 9 -7.97 -3.74 -25.59
C VAL A 9 -6.75 -4.62 -25.34
N VAL A 10 -6.30 -5.37 -26.35
CA VAL A 10 -5.13 -6.26 -26.23
C VAL A 10 -3.86 -5.46 -25.98
N ARG A 11 -3.68 -4.35 -26.70
CA ARG A 11 -2.49 -3.49 -26.55
C ARG A 11 -2.40 -2.89 -25.15
N SER A 12 -3.50 -2.36 -24.62
CA SER A 12 -3.56 -1.83 -23.27
C SER A 12 -3.23 -2.90 -22.23
N TYR A 13 -3.74 -4.09 -22.40
CA TYR A 13 -3.44 -5.22 -21.51
C TYR A 13 -1.95 -5.54 -21.48
N ILE A 14 -1.34 -5.63 -22.65
CA ILE A 14 0.10 -5.92 -22.76
C ILE A 14 0.91 -4.80 -22.09
N ASP A 15 0.56 -3.56 -22.34
CA ASP A 15 1.25 -2.40 -21.75
C ASP A 15 1.19 -2.45 -20.22
N TRP A 16 0.05 -2.75 -19.64
CA TRP A 16 -0.07 -2.91 -18.20
C TRP A 16 0.72 -4.09 -17.68
N MET A 17 0.65 -5.23 -18.36
CA MET A 17 1.37 -6.44 -17.96
C MET A 17 2.88 -6.22 -17.89
N VAL A 18 3.47 -5.51 -18.86
CA VAL A 18 4.91 -5.24 -18.85
C VAL A 18 5.31 -4.12 -17.90
N SER A 19 4.39 -3.25 -17.49
CA SER A 19 4.68 -2.16 -16.56
C SER A 19 4.65 -2.59 -15.09
N VAL A 20 4.04 -3.72 -14.77
CA VAL A 20 4.05 -4.23 -13.39
C VAL A 20 5.46 -4.68 -13.01
N PRO A 21 5.98 -4.24 -11.86
CA PRO A 21 7.35 -4.59 -11.46
C PRO A 21 7.40 -6.00 -10.84
N TRP A 22 7.41 -7.03 -11.68
CA TRP A 22 7.37 -8.42 -11.25
C TRP A 22 8.59 -8.83 -10.43
N SER A 23 9.77 -8.32 -10.79
CA SER A 23 11.02 -8.76 -10.17
C SER A 23 11.93 -7.62 -9.68
N LYS A 24 11.79 -6.43 -10.23
CA LYS A 24 12.65 -5.30 -9.89
C LYS A 24 12.37 -4.78 -8.49
N ARG A 25 13.42 -4.57 -7.70
CA ARG A 25 13.28 -4.09 -6.33
C ARG A 25 14.40 -3.14 -5.93
N SER A 26 14.11 -2.26 -4.96
CA SER A 26 15.12 -1.44 -4.31
C SER A 26 15.88 -2.28 -3.29
N LYS A 27 17.14 -1.93 -3.04
CA LYS A 27 17.92 -2.53 -1.97
C LYS A 27 17.48 -1.93 -0.64
N VAL A 28 16.80 -2.70 0.17
CA VAL A 28 16.28 -2.25 1.47
C VAL A 28 17.43 -2.07 2.45
N LYS A 29 17.43 -0.95 3.16
CA LYS A 29 18.36 -0.67 4.26
C LYS A 29 17.73 -1.03 5.60
N HIS A 30 18.51 -1.71 6.43
CA HIS A 30 18.10 -2.11 7.78
C HIS A 30 18.98 -1.45 8.86
N ASP A 31 19.54 -0.28 8.56
CA ASP A 31 20.38 0.48 9.51
C ASP A 31 19.48 1.27 10.44
N LEU A 32 19.29 0.77 11.65
CA LEU A 32 18.42 1.40 12.65
C LEU A 32 18.98 2.73 13.18
N LYS A 33 20.30 2.90 13.21
CA LYS A 33 20.90 4.20 13.61
C LYS A 33 20.60 5.27 12.57
N ASN A 34 20.71 4.93 11.29
CA ASN A 34 20.37 5.84 10.21
C ASN A 34 18.86 6.16 10.21
N ALA A 35 18.02 5.16 10.46
CA ALA A 35 16.57 5.37 10.56
C ALA A 35 16.23 6.32 11.71
N ALA A 36 16.83 6.12 12.87
CA ALA A 36 16.63 7.01 14.03
C ALA A 36 17.06 8.44 13.71
N ALA A 37 18.22 8.60 13.05
CA ALA A 37 18.73 9.92 12.67
C ALA A 37 17.76 10.64 11.71
N ILE A 38 17.23 9.94 10.71
CA ILE A 38 16.28 10.52 9.75
C ILE A 38 14.98 10.92 10.45
N LEU A 39 14.43 10.06 11.30
CA LEU A 39 13.19 10.36 12.02
C LEU A 39 13.38 11.57 12.95
N ASN A 40 14.52 11.68 13.62
CA ASN A 40 14.81 12.81 14.52
C ASN A 40 15.05 14.11 13.74
N GLU A 41 15.66 14.02 12.57
CA GLU A 41 15.89 15.18 11.71
C GLU A 41 14.59 15.73 11.13
N ASP A 42 13.70 14.85 10.68
CA ASP A 42 12.48 15.24 9.97
C ASP A 42 11.32 15.60 10.91
N HIS A 43 11.31 15.05 12.12
CA HIS A 43 10.18 15.20 13.03
C HIS A 43 10.65 15.58 14.42
N TYR A 44 10.15 16.72 14.92
CA TYR A 44 10.42 17.16 16.27
C TYR A 44 9.49 16.45 17.25
N GLY A 45 10.03 15.97 18.36
CA GLY A 45 9.26 15.26 19.38
C GLY A 45 8.80 13.87 18.89
N LEU A 46 7.60 13.46 19.28
CA LEU A 46 7.02 12.16 18.92
C LEU A 46 7.91 10.97 19.33
N ASP A 47 8.60 11.08 20.46
CA ASP A 47 9.61 10.10 20.86
C ASP A 47 9.05 8.69 20.99
N GLU A 48 7.86 8.55 21.60
CA GLU A 48 7.20 7.26 21.73
C GLU A 48 6.83 6.65 20.37
N VAL A 49 6.31 7.47 19.45
CA VAL A 49 5.96 7.03 18.09
C VAL A 49 7.22 6.60 17.33
N LYS A 50 8.29 7.39 17.42
CA LYS A 50 9.56 7.07 16.78
C LYS A 50 10.14 5.75 17.32
N ASP A 51 10.09 5.53 18.61
CA ASP A 51 10.57 4.30 19.23
C ASP A 51 9.78 3.09 18.73
N ARG A 52 8.46 3.21 18.63
CA ARG A 52 7.61 2.15 18.12
C ARG A 52 7.90 1.84 16.65
N ILE A 53 8.16 2.87 15.83
CA ILE A 53 8.56 2.69 14.43
C ILE A 53 9.89 1.96 14.35
N LEU A 54 10.87 2.33 15.16
CA LEU A 54 12.18 1.67 15.17
C LEU A 54 12.08 0.21 15.61
N GLU A 55 11.24 -0.10 16.59
CA GLU A 55 10.96 -1.47 17.00
C GLU A 55 10.36 -2.28 15.86
N TYR A 56 9.40 -1.69 15.16
CA TYR A 56 8.77 -2.31 13.98
C TYR A 56 9.81 -2.61 12.90
N LEU A 57 10.67 -1.65 12.58
CA LEU A 57 11.72 -1.84 11.58
C LEU A 57 12.75 -2.88 12.01
N ALA A 58 13.02 -2.99 13.31
CA ALA A 58 13.93 -4.01 13.84
C ALA A 58 13.39 -5.42 13.61
N VAL A 59 12.08 -5.61 13.75
CA VAL A 59 11.42 -6.89 13.44
C VAL A 59 11.55 -7.20 11.94
N GLN A 60 11.31 -6.21 11.08
CA GLN A 60 11.39 -6.40 9.62
C GLN A 60 12.81 -6.75 9.15
N LYS A 61 13.83 -6.34 9.87
CA LYS A 61 15.23 -6.65 9.56
C LYS A 61 15.51 -8.16 9.51
N ARG A 62 14.78 -8.95 10.29
CA ARG A 62 15.03 -10.38 10.47
C ARG A 62 14.21 -11.28 9.55
N VAL A 63 13.39 -10.71 8.69
CA VAL A 63 12.47 -11.49 7.86
C VAL A 63 12.66 -11.17 6.38
N ARG A 64 12.41 -12.17 5.53
CA ARG A 64 12.51 -12.00 4.06
C ARG A 64 11.28 -11.36 3.47
N LYS A 65 10.12 -11.60 4.07
CA LYS A 65 8.84 -11.00 3.71
C LYS A 65 8.43 -10.05 4.81
N VAL A 66 7.72 -8.99 4.47
CA VAL A 66 7.16 -8.10 5.48
C VAL A 66 6.14 -8.88 6.31
N LYS A 67 6.33 -8.90 7.62
CA LYS A 67 5.50 -9.66 8.57
C LYS A 67 4.97 -8.78 9.69
N GLY A 68 4.03 -9.35 10.44
CA GLY A 68 3.43 -8.70 11.59
C GLY A 68 2.32 -7.73 11.19
N PRO A 69 1.80 -7.01 12.17
CA PRO A 69 0.74 -6.05 11.91
C PRO A 69 1.24 -4.89 11.05
N VAL A 70 0.32 -4.25 10.36
CA VAL A 70 0.59 -3.07 9.54
C VAL A 70 0.54 -1.84 10.44
N LEU A 71 1.50 -0.93 10.28
CA LEU A 71 1.45 0.34 11.02
C LEU A 71 0.27 1.18 10.56
N CYS A 72 -0.48 1.74 11.50
CA CYS A 72 -1.54 2.69 11.22
C CYS A 72 -1.31 3.97 12.02
N LEU A 73 -1.03 5.06 11.32
CA LEU A 73 -0.78 6.36 11.91
C LEU A 73 -2.12 7.10 12.04
N VAL A 74 -2.52 7.38 13.28
CA VAL A 74 -3.84 7.95 13.58
C VAL A 74 -3.67 9.32 14.22
N GLY A 75 -4.42 10.28 13.73
CA GLY A 75 -4.43 11.63 14.27
C GLY A 75 -5.21 12.59 13.39
N PRO A 76 -5.45 13.81 13.88
CA PRO A 76 -6.16 14.82 13.10
C PRO A 76 -5.37 15.21 11.84
N PRO A 77 -6.03 15.86 10.87
CA PRO A 77 -5.34 16.36 9.68
C PRO A 77 -4.20 17.32 10.08
N GLY A 78 -3.11 17.28 9.34
CA GLY A 78 -2.00 18.22 9.52
C GLY A 78 -0.98 17.88 10.60
N VAL A 79 -1.07 16.70 11.23
CA VAL A 79 -0.10 16.30 12.26
C VAL A 79 1.17 15.63 11.70
N GLY A 80 1.26 15.47 10.37
CA GLY A 80 2.45 14.94 9.72
C GLY A 80 2.45 13.44 9.44
N LYS A 81 1.29 12.82 9.33
CA LYS A 81 1.17 11.37 9.04
C LYS A 81 1.86 10.99 7.73
N THR A 82 1.58 11.72 6.67
CA THR A 82 2.19 11.47 5.34
C THR A 82 3.70 11.68 5.38
N SER A 83 4.16 12.77 5.99
CA SER A 83 5.59 13.07 6.13
C SER A 83 6.32 11.97 6.90
N LEU A 84 5.69 11.41 7.91
CA LEU A 84 6.26 10.32 8.69
C LEU A 84 6.42 9.06 7.82
N GLY A 85 5.43 8.76 6.98
CA GLY A 85 5.52 7.67 6.00
C GLY A 85 6.66 7.87 5.01
N GLU A 86 6.83 9.08 4.50
CA GLU A 86 7.94 9.43 3.61
C GLU A 86 9.30 9.22 4.28
N SER A 87 9.41 9.61 5.55
CA SER A 87 10.65 9.43 6.33
C SER A 87 10.97 7.95 6.53
N ILE A 88 9.97 7.12 6.79
CA ILE A 88 10.15 5.67 6.91
C ILE A 88 10.63 5.09 5.58
N ALA A 89 10.03 5.51 4.47
CA ALA A 89 10.45 5.06 3.14
C ALA A 89 11.92 5.41 2.89
N ARG A 90 12.31 6.65 3.15
CA ARG A 90 13.68 7.13 2.96
C ARG A 90 14.66 6.37 3.86
N SER A 91 14.31 6.14 5.12
CA SER A 91 15.17 5.45 6.08
C SER A 91 15.40 3.98 5.73
N THR A 92 14.51 3.37 4.97
CA THR A 92 14.61 1.98 4.52
C THR A 92 15.05 1.84 3.06
N ASN A 93 15.34 2.95 2.41
CA ASN A 93 15.67 3.01 0.97
C ASN A 93 14.58 2.39 0.09
N ARG A 94 13.33 2.59 0.46
CA ARG A 94 12.18 2.16 -0.34
C ARG A 94 11.63 3.33 -1.14
N LYS A 95 11.11 3.05 -2.33
CA LYS A 95 10.33 4.02 -3.08
C LYS A 95 9.05 4.31 -2.31
N PHE A 96 8.58 5.55 -2.36
CA PHE A 96 7.35 5.97 -1.69
C PHE A 96 6.21 6.04 -2.69
N VAL A 97 5.10 5.37 -2.36
CA VAL A 97 3.87 5.38 -3.16
C VAL A 97 2.71 5.71 -2.23
N ARG A 98 1.80 6.54 -2.68
CA ARG A 98 0.62 6.92 -1.90
C ARG A 98 -0.65 6.61 -2.69
N MET A 99 -1.62 6.02 -2.00
CA MET A 99 -2.94 5.75 -2.55
C MET A 99 -4.00 6.22 -1.54
N ALA A 100 -4.88 7.12 -1.98
CA ALA A 100 -5.98 7.56 -1.13
C ALA A 100 -7.13 6.55 -1.20
N LEU A 101 -7.59 6.13 -0.03
CA LEU A 101 -8.73 5.21 0.11
C LEU A 101 -10.03 5.96 0.44
N GLY A 102 -9.94 7.23 0.81
CA GLY A 102 -11.11 8.06 1.05
C GLY A 102 -11.97 8.13 -0.21
N GLY A 103 -13.24 7.80 -0.08
CA GLY A 103 -14.17 7.80 -1.20
C GLY A 103 -14.20 6.54 -2.04
N VAL A 104 -13.30 5.60 -1.84
CA VAL A 104 -13.34 4.29 -2.52
C VAL A 104 -14.53 3.50 -2.00
N ARG A 105 -15.43 3.10 -2.90
CA ARG A 105 -16.67 2.39 -2.55
C ARG A 105 -16.86 1.08 -3.30
N ASP A 106 -16.14 0.91 -4.42
CA ASP A 106 -16.27 -0.23 -5.31
C ASP A 106 -15.00 -1.08 -5.20
N GLU A 107 -15.18 -2.37 -4.91
CA GLU A 107 -14.07 -3.33 -4.82
C GLU A 107 -13.22 -3.33 -6.09
N ALA A 108 -13.84 -3.11 -7.27
CA ALA A 108 -13.12 -3.06 -8.54
C ALA A 108 -12.11 -1.91 -8.62
N GLU A 109 -12.27 -0.85 -7.82
CA GLU A 109 -11.24 0.21 -7.74
C GLU A 109 -9.92 -0.35 -7.19
N ILE A 110 -9.99 -1.37 -6.33
CA ILE A 110 -8.81 -2.02 -5.75
C ILE A 110 -8.31 -3.16 -6.65
N ARG A 111 -9.23 -4.03 -7.12
CA ARG A 111 -8.90 -5.26 -7.84
C ARG A 111 -8.90 -5.15 -9.36
N GLY A 112 -9.40 -4.03 -9.91
CA GLY A 112 -9.55 -3.87 -11.35
C GLY A 112 -10.83 -4.49 -11.91
N HIS A 113 -11.13 -4.14 -13.13
CA HIS A 113 -12.27 -4.68 -13.89
C HIS A 113 -11.76 -5.66 -14.95
N ARG A 114 -12.57 -6.64 -15.31
CA ARG A 114 -12.23 -7.55 -16.42
C ARG A 114 -11.96 -6.76 -17.70
N ARG A 115 -10.98 -7.23 -18.48
CA ARG A 115 -10.53 -6.57 -19.72
C ARG A 115 -11.42 -6.75 -20.93
N THR A 116 -12.72 -6.88 -20.73
CA THR A 116 -13.68 -7.21 -21.80
C THR A 116 -14.13 -6.01 -22.63
N TYR A 117 -13.78 -4.80 -22.23
CA TYR A 117 -14.19 -3.58 -22.93
C TYR A 117 -13.11 -2.52 -22.90
N ILE A 118 -13.22 -1.56 -23.83
CA ILE A 118 -12.29 -0.41 -23.91
C ILE A 118 -12.37 0.39 -22.62
N GLY A 119 -11.21 0.84 -22.13
CA GLY A 119 -11.12 1.65 -20.93
C GLY A 119 -10.98 0.84 -19.64
N SER A 120 -11.04 -0.48 -19.71
CA SER A 120 -10.75 -1.32 -18.55
C SER A 120 -9.32 -1.14 -18.11
N MET A 121 -9.08 -1.17 -16.81
CA MET A 121 -7.78 -0.91 -16.19
C MET A 121 -7.57 -1.86 -15.01
N PRO A 122 -6.31 -2.14 -14.64
CA PRO A 122 -6.04 -2.79 -13.37
C PRO A 122 -6.53 -1.93 -12.21
N GLY A 123 -6.64 -2.53 -11.04
CA GLY A 123 -6.98 -1.79 -9.83
C GLY A 123 -5.95 -0.73 -9.49
N LYS A 124 -6.34 0.24 -8.69
CA LYS A 124 -5.47 1.36 -8.30
C LYS A 124 -4.19 0.89 -7.64
N LEU A 125 -4.24 -0.21 -6.90
CA LEU A 125 -3.06 -0.76 -6.24
C LEU A 125 -1.97 -1.09 -7.26
N LEU A 126 -2.30 -1.84 -8.31
CA LEU A 126 -1.34 -2.22 -9.35
C LEU A 126 -0.92 -1.04 -10.22
N GLN A 127 -1.83 -0.09 -10.45
CA GLN A 127 -1.47 1.14 -11.17
C GLN A 127 -0.36 1.90 -10.42
N LYS A 128 -0.47 1.99 -9.09
CA LYS A 128 0.53 2.63 -8.26
C LYS A 128 1.83 1.83 -8.18
N MET A 129 1.73 0.50 -8.14
CA MET A 129 2.91 -0.38 -8.19
C MET A 129 3.67 -0.20 -9.50
N ALA A 130 2.97 -0.14 -10.62
CA ALA A 130 3.58 0.10 -11.92
C ALA A 130 4.31 1.45 -11.94
N LYS A 131 3.69 2.48 -11.37
CA LYS A 131 4.30 3.81 -11.26
C LYS A 131 5.56 3.80 -10.40
N ALA A 132 5.57 3.03 -9.32
CA ALA A 132 6.74 2.89 -8.45
C ALA A 132 7.90 2.21 -9.17
N GLY A 133 7.62 1.27 -10.05
CA GLY A 133 8.62 0.55 -10.83
C GLY A 133 9.43 -0.49 -10.05
N VAL A 134 9.07 -0.74 -8.79
CA VAL A 134 9.70 -1.75 -7.94
C VAL A 134 8.61 -2.52 -7.18
N LYS A 135 8.88 -3.76 -6.81
CA LYS A 135 7.90 -4.60 -6.12
C LYS A 135 7.90 -4.44 -4.61
N ASN A 136 8.83 -3.68 -4.05
CA ASN A 136 9.01 -3.51 -2.61
C ASN A 136 8.97 -2.04 -2.15
N PRO A 137 8.03 -1.22 -2.65
CA PRO A 137 7.92 0.15 -2.15
C PRO A 137 7.37 0.17 -0.73
N LEU A 138 7.49 1.32 -0.08
CA LEU A 138 6.60 1.66 1.02
C LEU A 138 5.32 2.21 0.40
N PHE A 139 4.20 1.61 0.73
CA PHE A 139 2.89 1.95 0.16
C PHE A 139 2.02 2.56 1.26
N LEU A 140 1.80 3.87 1.17
CA LEU A 140 0.97 4.59 2.13
C LEU A 140 -0.49 4.53 1.68
N LEU A 141 -1.31 3.87 2.48
CA LEU A 141 -2.76 3.76 2.27
C LEU A 141 -3.43 4.83 3.10
N ASP A 142 -3.76 5.94 2.45
CA ASP A 142 -4.23 7.14 3.12
C ASP A 142 -5.75 7.10 3.34
N GLU A 143 -6.18 7.58 4.50
CA GLU A 143 -7.59 7.69 4.85
C GLU A 143 -8.35 6.35 4.83
N ILE A 144 -7.75 5.32 5.45
CA ILE A 144 -8.37 3.98 5.49
C ILE A 144 -9.70 3.97 6.26
N ASP A 145 -9.90 4.93 7.13
CA ASP A 145 -11.15 5.11 7.90
C ASP A 145 -12.31 5.69 7.07
N LYS A 146 -12.04 6.11 5.84
CA LYS A 146 -13.02 6.77 4.98
C LYS A 146 -13.42 5.94 3.76
N MET A 147 -13.10 4.66 3.72
CA MET A 147 -13.62 3.77 2.70
C MET A 147 -15.12 3.56 2.87
N GLY A 148 -15.82 3.55 1.76
CA GLY A 148 -17.25 3.24 1.76
C GLY A 148 -17.52 1.80 1.34
N MET A 149 -18.80 1.47 1.28
CA MET A 149 -19.28 0.19 0.77
C MET A 149 -20.60 0.44 0.05
N ASP A 150 -20.82 -0.20 -1.09
CA ASP A 150 -22.09 -0.12 -1.80
C ASP A 150 -22.46 -1.48 -2.41
N HIS A 151 -23.49 -1.49 -3.28
CA HIS A 151 -23.96 -2.71 -3.93
C HIS A 151 -22.98 -3.36 -4.90
N ARG A 152 -21.88 -2.68 -5.25
CA ARG A 152 -20.86 -3.17 -6.19
C ARG A 152 -19.74 -3.93 -5.51
N GLY A 153 -19.81 -4.09 -4.20
CA GLY A 153 -18.84 -4.86 -3.45
C GLY A 153 -18.33 -4.15 -2.22
N ASP A 154 -17.39 -4.80 -1.57
CA ASP A 154 -16.81 -4.34 -0.31
C ASP A 154 -15.29 -4.14 -0.48
N PRO A 155 -14.83 -2.89 -0.67
CA PRO A 155 -13.40 -2.64 -0.79
C PRO A 155 -12.60 -3.03 0.45
N ALA A 156 -13.24 -3.05 1.63
CA ALA A 156 -12.55 -3.48 2.85
C ALA A 156 -12.13 -4.95 2.79
N SER A 157 -12.93 -5.82 2.15
CA SER A 157 -12.54 -7.23 1.93
C SER A 157 -11.29 -7.35 1.06
N ALA A 158 -11.20 -6.55 -0.01
CA ALA A 158 -10.03 -6.52 -0.87
C ALA A 158 -8.80 -6.03 -0.10
N MET A 159 -8.97 -4.99 0.72
CA MET A 159 -7.87 -4.45 1.52
C MET A 159 -7.41 -5.43 2.60
N LEU A 160 -8.30 -6.23 3.16
CA LEU A 160 -7.92 -7.26 4.10
C LEU A 160 -6.95 -8.27 3.46
N GLU A 161 -7.24 -8.68 2.23
CA GLU A 161 -6.36 -9.57 1.47
C GLU A 161 -5.01 -8.90 1.18
N VAL A 162 -5.01 -7.62 0.84
CA VAL A 162 -3.79 -6.84 0.60
C VAL A 162 -2.90 -6.76 1.85
N LEU A 163 -3.52 -6.56 3.01
CA LEU A 163 -2.80 -6.35 4.26
C LEU A 163 -2.47 -7.63 5.02
N ASP A 164 -3.05 -8.76 4.62
CA ASP A 164 -2.77 -10.03 5.27
C ASP A 164 -1.50 -10.67 4.69
N PRO A 165 -0.42 -10.82 5.49
CA PRO A 165 0.82 -11.43 5.00
C PRO A 165 0.67 -12.86 4.50
N GLU A 166 -0.36 -13.58 4.93
CA GLU A 166 -0.61 -14.95 4.49
C GLU A 166 -1.30 -15.00 3.13
N GLN A 167 -1.93 -13.92 2.70
CA GLN A 167 -2.70 -13.85 1.46
C GLN A 167 -2.07 -12.95 0.39
N ASN A 168 -1.34 -11.91 0.80
CA ASN A 168 -0.91 -10.87 -0.13
C ASN A 168 0.17 -11.28 -1.12
N GLY A 169 0.80 -12.44 -0.91
CA GLY A 169 1.75 -13.00 -1.90
C GLY A 169 1.08 -13.46 -3.17
N GLU A 170 -0.23 -13.62 -3.16
CA GLU A 170 -1.03 -14.12 -4.30
C GLU A 170 -2.25 -13.25 -4.55
N PHE A 171 -2.07 -11.93 -4.55
CA PHE A 171 -3.15 -10.98 -4.79
C PHE A 171 -3.60 -11.03 -6.25
N LEU A 172 -4.90 -11.30 -6.48
CA LEU A 172 -5.46 -11.40 -7.82
C LEU A 172 -6.03 -10.04 -8.26
N ASP A 173 -5.48 -9.51 -9.35
CA ASP A 173 -6.07 -8.38 -10.06
C ASP A 173 -6.96 -8.92 -11.17
N HIS A 174 -8.21 -8.48 -11.23
CA HIS A 174 -9.19 -9.02 -12.17
C HIS A 174 -8.95 -8.55 -13.60
N TYR A 175 -8.28 -7.40 -13.80
CA TYR A 175 -7.93 -6.95 -15.14
C TYR A 175 -6.78 -7.78 -15.71
N LEU A 176 -5.72 -7.94 -14.94
CA LEU A 176 -4.58 -8.76 -15.38
C LEU A 176 -4.92 -10.26 -15.41
N ASP A 177 -5.84 -10.67 -14.55
CA ASP A 177 -6.18 -12.09 -14.33
C ASP A 177 -4.94 -12.91 -13.95
N LEU A 178 -4.05 -12.29 -13.22
CA LEU A 178 -2.79 -12.85 -12.72
C LEU A 178 -2.64 -12.51 -11.24
N ARG A 179 -1.95 -13.38 -10.53
CA ARG A 179 -1.62 -13.14 -9.12
C ARG A 179 -0.34 -12.33 -9.04
N VAL A 180 -0.34 -11.35 -8.16
CA VAL A 180 0.78 -10.44 -7.93
C VAL A 180 1.27 -10.62 -6.51
N ASP A 181 2.58 -10.72 -6.34
CA ASP A 181 3.20 -10.84 -5.02
C ASP A 181 3.38 -9.46 -4.38
N LEU A 182 2.57 -9.18 -3.36
CA LEU A 182 2.66 -7.95 -2.57
C LEU A 182 3.42 -8.16 -1.25
N SER A 183 3.97 -9.34 -1.02
CA SER A 183 4.60 -9.70 0.26
C SER A 183 5.88 -8.91 0.58
N LYS A 184 6.46 -8.23 -0.42
CA LYS A 184 7.66 -7.41 -0.24
C LYS A 184 7.32 -5.94 0.00
N VAL A 185 6.06 -5.56 -0.13
CA VAL A 185 5.60 -4.18 0.07
C VAL A 185 5.52 -3.89 1.57
N LEU A 186 6.02 -2.74 1.99
CA LEU A 186 5.82 -2.24 3.33
C LEU A 186 4.58 -1.34 3.32
N PHE A 187 3.46 -1.84 3.83
CA PHE A 187 2.23 -1.06 3.92
C PHE A 187 2.20 -0.24 5.19
N VAL A 188 1.82 1.01 5.07
CA VAL A 188 1.55 1.91 6.19
C VAL A 188 0.20 2.57 5.94
N CYS A 189 -0.68 2.54 6.92
CA CYS A 189 -2.00 3.15 6.81
C CYS A 189 -2.05 4.48 7.55
N THR A 190 -2.92 5.38 7.12
CA THR A 190 -3.26 6.57 7.90
C THR A 190 -4.77 6.63 8.13
N ALA A 191 -5.17 7.24 9.23
CA ALA A 191 -6.57 7.47 9.56
C ALA A 191 -6.66 8.70 10.45
N ASN A 192 -7.83 9.36 10.43
CA ASN A 192 -8.10 10.45 11.36
C ASN A 192 -8.62 9.89 12.68
N GLN A 193 -9.40 8.82 12.62
CA GLN A 193 -9.99 8.18 13.80
C GLN A 193 -10.16 6.67 13.56
N LEU A 194 -10.23 5.90 14.62
CA LEU A 194 -10.32 4.44 14.55
C LEU A 194 -11.72 3.90 14.35
N ASP A 195 -12.73 4.64 14.78
CA ASP A 195 -14.12 4.14 14.88
C ASP A 195 -14.71 3.68 13.54
N SER A 196 -14.25 4.28 12.44
CA SER A 196 -14.75 3.98 11.10
C SER A 196 -13.94 2.92 10.38
N ILE A 197 -12.85 2.42 10.98
CA ILE A 197 -12.05 1.35 10.38
C ILE A 197 -12.77 0.02 10.64
N PRO A 198 -13.06 -0.77 9.58
CA PRO A 198 -13.65 -2.09 9.78
C PRO A 198 -12.82 -2.95 10.73
N GLY A 199 -13.50 -3.65 11.65
CA GLY A 199 -12.86 -4.46 12.68
C GLY A 199 -11.79 -5.42 12.16
N PRO A 200 -12.06 -6.21 11.10
CA PRO A 200 -11.06 -7.13 10.55
C PRO A 200 -9.78 -6.44 10.06
N LEU A 201 -9.88 -5.22 9.52
CA LEU A 201 -8.71 -4.44 9.13
C LEU A 201 -7.98 -3.92 10.36
N LEU A 202 -8.72 -3.41 11.34
CA LEU A 202 -8.13 -2.88 12.57
C LEU A 202 -7.34 -3.96 13.32
N ASP A 203 -7.80 -5.20 13.28
CA ASP A 203 -7.12 -6.34 13.92
C ASP A 203 -5.75 -6.63 13.28
N ARG A 204 -5.52 -6.17 12.06
CA ARG A 204 -4.25 -6.33 11.35
C ARG A 204 -3.29 -5.17 11.56
N MET A 205 -3.65 -4.21 12.41
CA MET A 205 -2.92 -2.95 12.55
C MET A 205 -2.27 -2.79 13.91
N GLU A 206 -1.08 -2.21 13.90
CA GLU A 206 -0.47 -1.60 15.08
C GLU A 206 -0.74 -0.09 15.00
N VAL A 207 -1.54 0.41 15.95
CA VAL A 207 -1.98 1.81 15.95
C VAL A 207 -0.97 2.68 16.66
N LEU A 208 -0.51 3.73 15.97
CA LEU A 208 0.35 4.77 16.53
C LEU A 208 -0.42 6.09 16.49
N ARG A 209 -0.68 6.66 17.66
CA ARG A 209 -1.43 7.90 17.79
C ARG A 209 -0.51 9.11 17.75
N LEU A 210 -0.82 10.06 16.86
CA LEU A 210 -0.12 11.33 16.72
C LEU A 210 -1.06 12.45 17.20
N SER A 211 -0.49 13.42 17.89
CA SER A 211 -1.25 14.56 18.39
C SER A 211 -0.57 15.90 18.05
#